data_49bed5f36ec5a4defd284ae8d49eabf6
#
_entry.id   49bed5f36ec5a4defd284ae8d49eabf6
#
_cell.length_a   1.000
_cell.length_b   1.000
_cell.length_c   1.000
_cell.angle_alpha   90.00
_cell.angle_beta   90.00
_cell.angle_gamma   90.00
#
_symmetry.space_group_name_H-M   'P 1'
#
loop_
_entity.id
_entity.type
_entity.pdbx_description
1 polymer ?
#
loop_
_entity_poly.entity_id
_entity_poly.type
_entity_poly.pdbx_seq_one_letter_code
_entity_poly.pdbx_strand_id
1 'polypeptide(L)'
;MRITILTAGSRGDVQPYVALGAGLLHAGFQVRFATHKIFEGFIRQHELDFAPLEGDPRAVVQAPEGRDWLASGRNPFGFIAGFQRLMWPVMHQAFQDAWAACQDADAILVSGLGFYPGHSIAQKLGVPMLQAYLQPIHPTSAFPSAIFPLPLRGHVIYNYLTHVLGGQMFWQAMRPGLNLARRELLGLPPLPRLGAIVFQDLERRRLPVAYGYSPAVLPRPRLWGEWIHVVGYWFLPEAEWTPPAALADFLAAGEPPVYVGFGSMADRDPERLAGIVLEALVRSGQRAVMLTGWGGLKPADLPDTVFPLESAPHDWLFPRMAAAVHHGGAGTTASALRAGVPSIVLPFFGDQFFWGQVVTRLGVSPGVLYRRELNAGRLADYICAAVKNPDMRLRAQALGERIRLEAGVNRAVALFQRYLQT
;
A
#
# COMPACT_ATOMS: atom_id res chain seq x y z
N MET A 1 4.74 7.46 -27.49
CA MET A 1 4.01 6.30 -26.93
C MET A 1 3.30 6.74 -25.66
N ARG A 2 1.99 6.46 -25.55
CA ARG A 2 1.17 6.80 -24.40
C ARG A 2 0.95 5.58 -23.52
N ILE A 3 1.30 5.73 -22.24
CA ILE A 3 1.06 4.73 -21.21
C ILE A 3 -0.10 5.18 -20.31
N THR A 4 -1.16 4.37 -20.21
CA THR A 4 -2.23 4.63 -19.23
C THR A 4 -1.99 3.80 -17.98
N ILE A 5 -1.85 4.47 -16.82
CA ILE A 5 -1.69 3.83 -15.51
C ILE A 5 -3.06 3.66 -14.87
N LEU A 6 -3.45 2.41 -14.59
CA LEU A 6 -4.70 2.08 -13.90
C LEU A 6 -4.44 1.73 -12.45
N THR A 7 -4.88 2.56 -11.52
CA THR A 7 -4.79 2.28 -10.08
C THR A 7 -6.03 2.77 -9.34
N ALA A 8 -6.36 2.10 -8.25
CA ALA A 8 -7.49 2.43 -7.38
C ALA A 8 -7.11 2.18 -5.93
N GLY A 9 -7.72 2.91 -5.00
CA GLY A 9 -7.51 2.76 -3.57
C GLY A 9 -7.21 4.07 -2.86
N SER A 10 -6.48 4.00 -1.75
CA SER A 10 -6.09 5.13 -0.93
C SER A 10 -4.86 5.87 -1.49
N ARG A 11 -4.44 6.95 -0.83
CA ARG A 11 -3.20 7.67 -1.20
C ARG A 11 -1.98 6.73 -1.25
N GLY A 12 -1.90 5.73 -0.35
CA GLY A 12 -0.81 4.75 -0.34
C GLY A 12 -0.77 3.85 -1.59
N ASP A 13 -1.93 3.68 -2.26
CA ASP A 13 -2.06 2.93 -3.51
C ASP A 13 -1.87 3.79 -4.74
N VAL A 14 -1.90 5.12 -4.62
CA VAL A 14 -1.80 6.07 -5.74
C VAL A 14 -0.42 6.73 -5.80
N GLN A 15 0.08 7.26 -4.69
CA GLN A 15 1.32 8.05 -4.65
C GLN A 15 2.56 7.32 -5.22
N PRO A 16 2.81 6.01 -4.95
CA PRO A 16 3.93 5.31 -5.56
C PRO A 16 3.84 5.23 -7.10
N TYR A 17 2.63 5.11 -7.64
CA TYR A 17 2.43 5.10 -9.08
C TYR A 17 2.56 6.48 -9.70
N VAL A 18 2.27 7.55 -8.95
CA VAL A 18 2.59 8.93 -9.40
C VAL A 18 4.09 9.10 -9.52
N ALA A 19 4.89 8.57 -8.57
CA ALA A 19 6.34 8.56 -8.68
C ALA A 19 6.82 7.78 -9.93
N LEU A 20 6.23 6.62 -10.18
CA LEU A 20 6.54 5.82 -11.36
C LEU A 20 6.11 6.53 -12.65
N GLY A 21 4.92 7.14 -12.65
CA GLY A 21 4.40 7.92 -13.79
C GLY A 21 5.26 9.13 -14.13
N ALA A 22 5.71 9.88 -13.12
CA ALA A 22 6.64 10.98 -13.30
C ALA A 22 7.98 10.48 -13.89
N GLY A 23 8.49 9.33 -13.40
CA GLY A 23 9.68 8.71 -13.97
C GLY A 23 9.51 8.29 -15.43
N LEU A 24 8.35 7.74 -15.81
CA LEU A 24 8.03 7.43 -17.21
C LEU A 24 7.89 8.68 -18.07
N LEU A 25 7.28 9.76 -17.54
CA LEU A 25 7.18 11.04 -18.23
C LEU A 25 8.58 11.62 -18.53
N HIS A 26 9.47 11.63 -17.54
CA HIS A 26 10.87 12.06 -17.72
C HIS A 26 11.65 11.17 -18.71
N ALA A 27 11.25 9.93 -18.87
CA ALA A 27 11.82 9.00 -19.85
C ALA A 27 11.23 9.19 -21.27
N GLY A 28 10.38 10.20 -21.49
CA GLY A 28 9.84 10.59 -22.80
C GLY A 28 8.51 9.92 -23.18
N PHE A 29 7.84 9.21 -22.25
CA PHE A 29 6.49 8.70 -22.48
C PHE A 29 5.44 9.76 -22.21
N GLN A 30 4.32 9.70 -22.91
CA GLN A 30 3.11 10.38 -22.49
C GLN A 30 2.42 9.51 -21.43
N VAL A 31 2.07 10.07 -20.29
CA VAL A 31 1.49 9.30 -19.19
C VAL A 31 0.12 9.85 -18.83
N ARG A 32 -0.92 8.99 -18.97
CA ARG A 32 -2.25 9.23 -18.42
C ARG A 32 -2.43 8.42 -17.16
N PHE A 33 -2.97 9.06 -16.13
CA PHE A 33 -3.19 8.46 -14.84
C PHE A 33 -4.68 8.31 -14.57
N ALA A 34 -5.20 7.09 -14.55
CA ALA A 34 -6.60 6.79 -14.31
C ALA A 34 -6.79 6.30 -12.86
N THR A 35 -7.47 7.11 -12.05
CA THR A 35 -7.75 6.84 -10.64
C THR A 35 -8.90 7.73 -10.12
N HIS A 36 -9.21 7.63 -8.82
CA HIS A 36 -10.31 8.36 -8.18
C HIS A 36 -10.13 9.88 -8.27
N LYS A 37 -11.26 10.58 -8.52
CA LYS A 37 -11.30 12.04 -8.73
C LYS A 37 -10.67 12.85 -7.59
N ILE A 38 -10.70 12.34 -6.36
CA ILE A 38 -10.10 13.02 -5.20
C ILE A 38 -8.58 13.26 -5.33
N PHE A 39 -7.91 12.54 -6.24
CA PHE A 39 -6.47 12.67 -6.49
C PHE A 39 -6.13 13.54 -7.70
N GLU A 40 -7.12 14.13 -8.40
CA GLU A 40 -6.87 14.91 -9.62
C GLU A 40 -5.83 16.02 -9.41
N GLY A 41 -6.01 16.87 -8.40
CA GLY A 41 -5.08 17.96 -8.10
C GLY A 41 -3.66 17.44 -7.82
N PHE A 42 -3.55 16.37 -7.04
CA PHE A 42 -2.28 15.75 -6.73
C PHE A 42 -1.56 15.20 -7.99
N ILE A 43 -2.30 14.57 -8.91
CA ILE A 43 -1.72 14.01 -10.13
C ILE A 43 -1.27 15.11 -11.09
N ARG A 44 -2.12 16.15 -11.29
CA ARG A 44 -1.81 17.27 -12.18
C ARG A 44 -0.62 18.11 -11.70
N GLN A 45 -0.36 18.18 -10.38
CA GLN A 45 0.84 18.82 -9.83
C GLN A 45 2.15 18.15 -10.29
N HIS A 46 2.09 16.89 -10.74
CA HIS A 46 3.23 16.15 -11.28
C HIS A 46 3.21 16.04 -12.81
N GLU A 47 2.51 16.96 -13.49
CA GLU A 47 2.46 17.07 -14.95
C GLU A 47 1.92 15.82 -15.66
N LEU A 48 1.12 15.00 -14.95
CA LEU A 48 0.50 13.80 -15.48
C LEU A 48 -0.94 14.09 -15.96
N ASP A 49 -1.31 13.55 -17.12
CA ASP A 49 -2.69 13.56 -17.57
C ASP A 49 -3.57 12.77 -16.61
N PHE A 50 -4.76 13.30 -16.31
CA PHE A 50 -5.69 12.67 -15.39
C PHE A 50 -6.96 12.19 -16.10
N ALA A 51 -7.39 10.97 -15.79
CA ALA A 51 -8.70 10.41 -16.15
C ALA A 51 -9.41 9.90 -14.87
N PRO A 52 -10.65 10.33 -14.61
CA PRO A 52 -11.38 9.90 -13.41
C PRO A 52 -11.83 8.44 -13.50
N LEU A 53 -11.74 7.72 -12.39
CA LEU A 53 -12.42 6.44 -12.16
C LEU A 53 -13.44 6.63 -11.05
N GLU A 54 -14.65 6.07 -11.24
CA GLU A 54 -15.71 6.10 -10.24
C GLU A 54 -15.28 5.44 -8.92
N GLY A 55 -15.82 5.97 -7.83
CA GLY A 55 -15.58 5.51 -6.47
C GLY A 55 -14.79 6.52 -5.64
N ASP A 56 -15.18 6.63 -4.36
CA ASP A 56 -14.45 7.41 -3.35
C ASP A 56 -14.01 6.47 -2.21
N PRO A 57 -12.72 6.14 -2.10
CA PRO A 57 -12.23 5.28 -1.03
C PRO A 57 -12.44 5.87 0.37
N ARG A 58 -12.55 7.21 0.50
CA ARG A 58 -12.87 7.88 1.78
C ARG A 58 -14.29 7.57 2.20
N ALA A 59 -15.23 7.73 1.28
CA ALA A 59 -16.64 7.44 1.55
C ALA A 59 -16.83 5.97 1.98
N VAL A 60 -16.14 5.02 1.31
CA VAL A 60 -16.19 3.60 1.67
C VAL A 60 -15.69 3.36 3.09
N VAL A 61 -14.55 3.95 3.46
CA VAL A 61 -13.95 3.75 4.80
C VAL A 61 -14.76 4.44 5.90
N GLN A 62 -15.35 5.60 5.62
CA GLN A 62 -16.12 6.38 6.60
C GLN A 62 -17.54 5.84 6.83
N ALA A 63 -18.09 5.12 5.85
CA ALA A 63 -19.41 4.48 6.01
C ALA A 63 -19.40 3.41 7.13
N PRO A 64 -20.50 3.24 7.87
CA PRO A 64 -20.61 2.20 8.90
C PRO A 64 -20.30 0.81 8.36
N GLU A 65 -20.82 0.49 7.18
CA GLU A 65 -20.59 -0.79 6.48
C GLU A 65 -19.12 -0.98 6.11
N GLY A 66 -18.43 0.10 5.73
CA GLY A 66 -16.99 0.09 5.42
C GLY A 66 -16.15 -0.19 6.66
N ARG A 67 -16.50 0.42 7.80
CA ARG A 67 -15.84 0.17 9.09
C ARG A 67 -16.02 -1.27 9.54
N ASP A 68 -17.23 -1.82 9.39
CA ASP A 68 -17.53 -3.21 9.71
C ASP A 68 -16.77 -4.19 8.81
N TRP A 69 -16.69 -3.89 7.52
CA TRP A 69 -15.89 -4.66 6.57
C TRP A 69 -14.41 -4.65 6.95
N LEU A 70 -13.82 -3.49 7.22
CA LEU A 70 -12.41 -3.39 7.62
C LEU A 70 -12.13 -4.15 8.93
N ALA A 71 -13.06 -4.11 9.88
CA ALA A 71 -12.93 -4.83 11.14
C ALA A 71 -13.03 -6.36 10.97
N SER A 72 -13.62 -6.87 9.87
CA SER A 72 -13.66 -8.29 9.54
C SER A 72 -12.35 -8.84 8.97
N GLY A 73 -11.32 -8.02 8.84
CA GLY A 73 -10.10 -8.26 8.05
C GLY A 73 -9.28 -9.51 8.36
N ARG A 74 -9.55 -10.23 9.46
CA ARG A 74 -8.96 -11.55 9.76
C ARG A 74 -9.78 -12.73 9.23
N ASN A 75 -11.02 -12.49 8.80
CA ASN A 75 -11.88 -13.49 8.17
C ASN A 75 -11.85 -13.29 6.65
N PRO A 76 -11.12 -14.12 5.89
CA PRO A 76 -11.03 -13.96 4.43
C PRO A 76 -12.39 -14.00 3.73
N PHE A 77 -13.32 -14.83 4.21
CA PHE A 77 -14.67 -14.92 3.62
C PHE A 77 -15.49 -13.66 3.91
N GLY A 78 -15.46 -13.17 5.14
CA GLY A 78 -16.10 -11.91 5.52
C GLY A 78 -15.52 -10.72 4.75
N PHE A 79 -14.21 -10.69 4.57
CA PHE A 79 -13.52 -9.65 3.79
C PHE A 79 -13.98 -9.66 2.32
N ILE A 80 -14.01 -10.84 1.67
CA ILE A 80 -14.46 -10.98 0.27
C ILE A 80 -15.94 -10.61 0.11
N ALA A 81 -16.81 -11.10 1.02
CA ALA A 81 -18.24 -10.78 0.95
C ALA A 81 -18.50 -9.27 1.14
N GLY A 82 -17.78 -8.64 2.07
CA GLY A 82 -17.85 -7.19 2.28
C GLY A 82 -17.35 -6.42 1.08
N PHE A 83 -16.21 -6.84 0.49
CA PHE A 83 -15.67 -6.26 -0.72
C PHE A 83 -16.68 -6.31 -1.87
N GLN A 84 -17.28 -7.47 -2.13
CA GLN A 84 -18.32 -7.62 -3.15
C GLN A 84 -19.50 -6.67 -2.92
N ARG A 85 -20.04 -6.67 -1.70
CA ARG A 85 -21.20 -5.84 -1.37
C ARG A 85 -20.95 -4.35 -1.55
N LEU A 86 -19.74 -3.87 -1.18
CA LEU A 86 -19.39 -2.45 -1.23
C LEU A 86 -18.90 -2.01 -2.61
N MET A 87 -18.19 -2.87 -3.33
CA MET A 87 -17.50 -2.49 -4.56
C MET A 87 -18.28 -2.80 -5.84
N TRP A 88 -19.14 -3.83 -5.84
CA TRP A 88 -19.89 -4.19 -7.04
C TRP A 88 -20.77 -3.07 -7.62
N PRO A 89 -21.47 -2.26 -6.82
CA PRO A 89 -22.29 -1.17 -7.37
C PRO A 89 -21.49 -0.18 -8.21
N VAL A 90 -20.23 0.06 -7.86
CA VAL A 90 -19.35 1.02 -8.55
C VAL A 90 -18.41 0.37 -9.58
N MET A 91 -18.23 -0.95 -9.54
CA MET A 91 -17.26 -1.66 -10.41
C MET A 91 -17.61 -1.55 -11.90
N HIS A 92 -18.88 -1.57 -12.25
CA HIS A 92 -19.28 -1.47 -13.64
C HIS A 92 -18.92 -0.10 -14.22
N GLN A 93 -19.24 0.98 -13.50
CA GLN A 93 -18.89 2.34 -13.91
C GLN A 93 -17.38 2.54 -13.92
N ALA A 94 -16.66 2.09 -12.88
CA ALA A 94 -15.19 2.17 -12.85
C ALA A 94 -14.53 1.41 -14.02
N PHE A 95 -15.15 0.33 -14.50
CA PHE A 95 -14.67 -0.38 -15.69
C PHE A 95 -14.93 0.43 -16.98
N GLN A 96 -16.10 1.09 -17.10
CA GLN A 96 -16.40 1.98 -18.23
C GLN A 96 -15.40 3.13 -18.29
N ASP A 97 -15.14 3.76 -17.15
CA ASP A 97 -14.18 4.86 -17.04
C ASP A 97 -12.75 4.42 -17.40
N ALA A 98 -12.33 3.24 -16.91
CA ALA A 98 -11.04 2.64 -17.28
C ALA A 98 -10.95 2.34 -18.79
N TRP A 99 -12.04 1.86 -19.39
CA TRP A 99 -12.13 1.63 -20.83
C TRP A 99 -11.99 2.97 -21.57
N ALA A 100 -12.72 4.02 -21.18
CA ALA A 100 -12.62 5.34 -21.79
C ALA A 100 -11.21 5.93 -21.66
N ALA A 101 -10.56 5.76 -20.49
CA ALA A 101 -9.21 6.26 -20.24
C ALA A 101 -8.13 5.57 -21.08
N CYS A 102 -8.39 4.38 -21.61
CA CYS A 102 -7.39 3.57 -22.32
C CYS A 102 -7.57 3.56 -23.85
N GLN A 103 -8.57 4.26 -24.45
CA GLN A 103 -8.91 4.16 -25.88
C GLN A 103 -7.75 4.45 -26.83
N ASP A 104 -6.85 5.34 -26.44
CA ASP A 104 -5.70 5.79 -27.21
C ASP A 104 -4.36 5.41 -26.55
N ALA A 105 -4.40 4.42 -25.64
CA ALA A 105 -3.20 3.93 -24.98
C ALA A 105 -2.39 3.00 -25.90
N ASP A 106 -1.09 3.20 -25.96
CA ASP A 106 -0.14 2.29 -26.62
C ASP A 106 0.30 1.17 -25.69
N ALA A 107 0.19 1.37 -24.37
CA ALA A 107 0.43 0.37 -23.33
C ALA A 107 -0.40 0.69 -22.07
N ILE A 108 -0.73 -0.35 -21.29
CA ILE A 108 -1.47 -0.19 -20.03
C ILE A 108 -0.61 -0.70 -18.87
N LEU A 109 -0.34 0.18 -17.90
CA LEU A 109 0.33 -0.17 -16.66
C LEU A 109 -0.71 -0.40 -15.56
N VAL A 110 -0.69 -1.57 -14.92
CA VAL A 110 -1.70 -1.98 -13.95
C VAL A 110 -1.13 -2.10 -12.54
N SER A 111 -1.87 -1.55 -11.57
CA SER A 111 -1.72 -1.86 -10.14
C SER A 111 -2.42 -3.17 -9.77
N GLY A 112 -2.36 -3.58 -8.50
CA GLY A 112 -3.05 -4.78 -8.03
C GLY A 112 -4.55 -4.80 -8.34
N LEU A 113 -5.28 -3.73 -8.02
CA LEU A 113 -6.71 -3.59 -8.34
C LEU A 113 -6.95 -3.22 -9.81
N GLY A 114 -6.05 -2.44 -10.41
CA GLY A 114 -6.08 -2.08 -11.83
C GLY A 114 -5.86 -3.27 -12.77
N PHE A 115 -5.32 -4.39 -12.27
CA PHE A 115 -5.09 -5.61 -13.05
C PHE A 115 -6.37 -6.14 -13.71
N TYR A 116 -7.48 -6.18 -13.00
CA TYR A 116 -8.70 -6.82 -13.50
C TYR A 116 -9.31 -6.10 -14.71
N PRO A 117 -9.58 -4.78 -14.67
CA PRO A 117 -9.99 -4.05 -15.87
C PRO A 117 -8.87 -4.02 -16.91
N GLY A 118 -7.63 -3.70 -16.50
CA GLY A 118 -6.50 -3.49 -17.39
C GLY A 118 -6.16 -4.71 -18.25
N HIS A 119 -6.18 -5.92 -17.69
CA HIS A 119 -5.99 -7.15 -18.45
C HIS A 119 -7.02 -7.31 -19.59
N SER A 120 -8.29 -7.06 -19.28
CA SER A 120 -9.36 -7.20 -20.27
C SER A 120 -9.29 -6.12 -21.35
N ILE A 121 -8.97 -4.89 -20.94
CA ILE A 121 -8.84 -3.74 -21.84
C ILE A 121 -7.61 -3.91 -22.75
N ALA A 122 -6.46 -4.30 -22.20
CA ALA A 122 -5.24 -4.56 -22.97
C ALA A 122 -5.48 -5.68 -24.01
N GLN A 123 -6.21 -6.74 -23.64
CA GLN A 123 -6.61 -7.81 -24.57
C GLN A 123 -7.50 -7.26 -25.70
N LYS A 124 -8.46 -6.38 -25.39
CA LYS A 124 -9.38 -5.80 -26.39
C LYS A 124 -8.66 -4.88 -27.36
N LEU A 125 -7.75 -4.06 -26.88
CA LEU A 125 -6.99 -3.11 -27.67
C LEU A 125 -5.80 -3.75 -28.41
N GLY A 126 -5.37 -4.95 -27.99
CA GLY A 126 -4.17 -5.59 -28.53
C GLY A 126 -2.85 -4.91 -28.12
N VAL A 127 -2.85 -4.19 -27.00
CA VAL A 127 -1.68 -3.44 -26.53
C VAL A 127 -0.96 -4.16 -25.38
N PRO A 128 0.34 -3.90 -25.16
CA PRO A 128 1.10 -4.44 -24.05
C PRO A 128 0.51 -4.07 -22.69
N MET A 129 0.55 -5.03 -21.74
CA MET A 129 0.23 -4.79 -20.33
C MET A 129 1.50 -4.87 -19.49
N LEU A 130 1.80 -3.79 -18.76
CA LEU A 130 2.89 -3.70 -17.80
C LEU A 130 2.35 -3.91 -16.39
N GLN A 131 3.00 -4.74 -15.61
CA GLN A 131 2.54 -5.12 -14.28
C GLN A 131 3.42 -4.44 -13.21
N ALA A 132 2.81 -3.67 -12.33
CA ALA A 132 3.49 -2.92 -11.29
C ALA A 132 2.73 -3.11 -9.97
N TYR A 133 3.39 -3.65 -8.93
CA TYR A 133 2.72 -4.04 -7.69
C TYR A 133 3.49 -3.57 -6.46
N LEU A 134 2.77 -3.17 -5.42
CA LEU A 134 3.33 -2.76 -4.14
C LEU A 134 3.43 -3.93 -3.14
N GLN A 135 2.70 -5.02 -3.38
CA GLN A 135 2.67 -6.22 -2.55
C GLN A 135 3.07 -7.44 -3.38
N PRO A 136 3.73 -8.44 -2.76
CA PRO A 136 4.10 -9.67 -3.44
C PRO A 136 2.87 -10.57 -3.64
N ILE A 137 2.34 -10.61 -4.88
CA ILE A 137 1.12 -11.38 -5.21
C ILE A 137 1.39 -12.68 -5.95
N HIS A 138 2.56 -12.83 -6.60
CA HIS A 138 2.90 -14.06 -7.31
C HIS A 138 3.15 -15.21 -6.33
N PRO A 139 2.68 -16.43 -6.64
CA PRO A 139 2.86 -17.59 -5.79
C PRO A 139 4.33 -17.86 -5.48
N THR A 140 4.60 -18.16 -4.21
CA THR A 140 5.93 -18.53 -3.74
C THR A 140 5.85 -19.43 -2.51
N SER A 141 6.90 -20.22 -2.30
CA SER A 141 7.09 -20.99 -1.08
C SER A 141 7.88 -20.24 0.00
N ALA A 142 8.43 -19.06 -0.31
CA ALA A 142 9.27 -18.29 0.60
C ALA A 142 8.50 -17.63 1.75
N PHE A 143 7.25 -17.24 1.51
CA PHE A 143 6.35 -16.60 2.47
C PHE A 143 4.89 -16.83 2.08
N PRO A 144 3.92 -16.73 3.02
CA PRO A 144 2.50 -16.84 2.72
C PRO A 144 2.00 -15.59 1.96
N SER A 145 0.82 -15.72 1.37
CA SER A 145 0.17 -14.62 0.66
C SER A 145 0.06 -13.36 1.52
N ALA A 146 0.48 -12.22 0.97
CA ALA A 146 0.43 -10.93 1.65
C ALA A 146 -1.00 -10.38 1.82
N ILE A 147 -1.95 -10.86 1.02
CA ILE A 147 -3.33 -10.34 1.01
C ILE A 147 -4.14 -10.81 2.23
N PHE A 148 -3.77 -11.94 2.83
CA PHE A 148 -4.47 -12.52 3.96
C PHE A 148 -3.66 -12.46 5.25
N PRO A 149 -4.32 -12.31 6.43
CA PRO A 149 -3.64 -12.19 7.72
C PRO A 149 -3.10 -13.53 8.24
N LEU A 150 -2.22 -14.15 7.48
CA LEU A 150 -1.64 -15.45 7.78
C LEU A 150 -0.28 -15.30 8.46
N PRO A 151 0.07 -16.19 9.43
CA PRO A 151 1.37 -16.12 10.07
C PRO A 151 2.50 -16.48 9.11
N LEU A 152 3.63 -15.76 9.19
CA LEU A 152 4.86 -16.09 8.48
C LEU A 152 5.52 -17.37 9.08
N ARG A 153 4.90 -18.51 8.86
CA ARG A 153 5.43 -19.82 9.27
C ARG A 153 6.21 -20.41 8.11
N GLY A 154 7.39 -20.97 8.40
CA GLY A 154 8.36 -21.42 7.40
C GLY A 154 8.02 -22.71 6.61
N HIS A 155 6.75 -23.08 6.47
CA HIS A 155 6.34 -24.27 5.72
C HIS A 155 6.18 -23.97 4.23
N VAL A 156 7.04 -24.51 3.40
CA VAL A 156 7.08 -24.35 1.94
C VAL A 156 5.71 -24.60 1.28
N ILE A 157 5.08 -25.74 1.59
CA ILE A 157 3.78 -26.13 1.03
C ILE A 157 2.67 -25.18 1.52
N TYR A 158 2.66 -24.88 2.82
CA TYR A 158 1.69 -23.95 3.40
C TYR A 158 1.78 -22.57 2.71
N ASN A 159 2.98 -22.02 2.59
CA ASN A 159 3.18 -20.72 1.96
C ASN A 159 2.62 -20.71 0.53
N TYR A 160 2.99 -21.71 -0.28
CA TYR A 160 2.53 -21.81 -1.67
C TYR A 160 0.99 -21.95 -1.77
N LEU A 161 0.40 -22.84 -0.96
CA LEU A 161 -1.04 -23.05 -0.96
C LEU A 161 -1.83 -21.79 -0.57
N THR A 162 -1.30 -20.96 0.33
CA THR A 162 -1.96 -19.69 0.71
C THR A 162 -2.11 -18.74 -0.48
N HIS A 163 -1.13 -18.70 -1.37
CA HIS A 163 -1.22 -17.92 -2.61
C HIS A 163 -2.26 -18.50 -3.57
N VAL A 164 -2.21 -19.81 -3.80
CA VAL A 164 -3.13 -20.46 -4.75
C VAL A 164 -4.58 -20.37 -4.30
N LEU A 165 -4.85 -20.74 -3.04
CA LEU A 165 -6.21 -20.72 -2.49
C LEU A 165 -6.71 -19.29 -2.32
N GLY A 166 -5.88 -18.41 -1.76
CA GLY A 166 -6.24 -17.00 -1.58
C GLY A 166 -6.49 -16.29 -2.91
N GLY A 167 -5.60 -16.49 -3.89
CA GLY A 167 -5.77 -15.96 -5.24
C GLY A 167 -7.05 -16.48 -5.92
N GLN A 168 -7.35 -17.78 -5.77
CA GLN A 168 -8.57 -18.35 -6.32
C GLN A 168 -9.84 -17.82 -5.64
N MET A 169 -9.82 -17.65 -4.33
CA MET A 169 -10.95 -17.03 -3.61
C MET A 169 -11.22 -15.61 -4.10
N PHE A 170 -10.17 -14.78 -4.19
CA PHE A 170 -10.29 -13.41 -4.68
C PHE A 170 -10.74 -13.38 -6.14
N TRP A 171 -10.25 -14.30 -6.96
CA TRP A 171 -10.68 -14.48 -8.34
C TRP A 171 -12.19 -14.77 -8.44
N GLN A 172 -12.73 -15.68 -7.63
CA GLN A 172 -14.18 -15.96 -7.62
C GLN A 172 -15.00 -14.74 -7.17
N ALA A 173 -14.43 -13.89 -6.32
CA ALA A 173 -15.08 -12.65 -5.92
C ALA A 173 -15.17 -11.65 -7.08
N MET A 174 -14.11 -11.51 -7.87
CA MET A 174 -14.01 -10.51 -8.94
C MET A 174 -14.63 -10.97 -10.27
N ARG A 175 -14.52 -12.25 -10.58
CA ARG A 175 -14.86 -12.83 -11.90
C ARG A 175 -16.28 -12.55 -12.41
N PRO A 176 -17.36 -12.63 -11.61
CA PRO A 176 -18.72 -12.40 -12.14
C PRO A 176 -18.91 -10.99 -12.72
N GLY A 177 -18.55 -9.96 -11.96
CA GLY A 177 -18.62 -8.56 -12.41
C GLY A 177 -17.68 -8.28 -13.58
N LEU A 178 -16.46 -8.83 -13.53
CA LEU A 178 -15.50 -8.71 -14.61
C LEU A 178 -16.02 -9.34 -15.91
N ASN A 179 -16.64 -10.52 -15.86
CA ASN A 179 -17.20 -11.18 -17.03
C ASN A 179 -18.43 -10.46 -17.58
N LEU A 180 -19.22 -9.80 -16.72
CA LEU A 180 -20.31 -8.93 -17.16
C LEU A 180 -19.75 -7.76 -17.98
N ALA A 181 -18.79 -7.02 -17.44
CA ALA A 181 -18.16 -5.90 -18.12
C ALA A 181 -17.44 -6.32 -19.42
N ARG A 182 -16.75 -7.46 -19.42
CA ARG A 182 -16.11 -8.02 -20.63
C ARG A 182 -17.10 -8.25 -21.75
N ARG A 183 -18.24 -8.84 -21.44
CA ARG A 183 -19.30 -9.13 -22.42
C ARG A 183 -19.95 -7.85 -22.92
N GLU A 184 -20.38 -6.97 -22.01
CA GLU A 184 -21.22 -5.81 -22.32
C GLU A 184 -20.43 -4.64 -22.92
N LEU A 185 -19.23 -4.38 -22.40
CA LEU A 185 -18.45 -3.22 -22.82
C LEU A 185 -17.39 -3.56 -23.88
N LEU A 186 -16.81 -4.75 -23.81
CA LEU A 186 -15.69 -5.10 -24.68
C LEU A 186 -16.05 -6.12 -25.76
N GLY A 187 -17.19 -6.82 -25.65
CA GLY A 187 -17.54 -7.91 -26.56
C GLY A 187 -16.57 -9.10 -26.48
N LEU A 188 -15.93 -9.32 -25.32
CA LEU A 188 -14.97 -10.38 -25.10
C LEU A 188 -15.61 -11.61 -24.44
N PRO A 189 -15.11 -12.85 -24.70
CA PRO A 189 -15.58 -14.04 -24.04
C PRO A 189 -15.28 -13.99 -22.53
N PRO A 190 -16.05 -14.76 -21.72
CA PRO A 190 -15.83 -14.80 -20.28
C PRO A 190 -14.49 -15.46 -19.93
N LEU A 191 -13.89 -15.00 -18.84
CA LEU A 191 -12.68 -15.59 -18.27
C LEU A 191 -13.01 -16.92 -17.56
N PRO A 192 -12.05 -17.85 -17.50
CA PRO A 192 -12.24 -19.18 -16.93
C PRO A 192 -12.56 -19.14 -15.43
N ARG A 193 -13.15 -20.25 -14.91
CA ARG A 193 -13.45 -20.37 -13.48
C ARG A 193 -12.19 -20.44 -12.62
N LEU A 194 -11.11 -21.02 -13.12
CA LEU A 194 -9.84 -21.12 -12.43
C LEU A 194 -8.96 -19.92 -12.79
N GLY A 195 -8.68 -19.04 -11.83
CA GLY A 195 -7.82 -17.87 -12.00
C GLY A 195 -6.39 -18.26 -12.40
N ALA A 196 -5.91 -19.40 -11.92
CA ALA A 196 -4.61 -19.94 -12.27
C ALA A 196 -4.36 -20.03 -13.79
N ILE A 197 -5.40 -20.26 -14.60
CA ILE A 197 -5.28 -20.35 -16.07
C ILE A 197 -4.88 -18.97 -16.65
N VAL A 198 -5.48 -17.89 -16.15
CA VAL A 198 -5.16 -16.52 -16.60
C VAL A 198 -3.74 -16.15 -16.19
N PHE A 199 -3.36 -16.43 -14.95
CA PHE A 199 -2.01 -16.14 -14.46
C PHE A 199 -0.94 -16.97 -15.16
N GLN A 200 -1.21 -18.25 -15.48
CA GLN A 200 -0.29 -19.09 -16.25
C GLN A 200 -0.08 -18.56 -17.68
N ASP A 201 -1.13 -18.02 -18.32
CA ASP A 201 -0.98 -17.41 -19.64
C ASP A 201 -0.06 -16.18 -19.58
N LEU A 202 -0.23 -15.34 -18.58
CA LEU A 202 0.65 -14.19 -18.35
C LEU A 202 2.11 -14.61 -18.08
N GLU A 203 2.32 -15.66 -17.29
CA GLU A 203 3.63 -16.23 -17.05
C GLU A 203 4.28 -16.76 -18.33
N ARG A 204 3.52 -17.45 -19.19
CA ARG A 204 4.02 -17.94 -20.49
C ARG A 204 4.45 -16.78 -21.40
N ARG A 205 3.72 -15.67 -21.38
CA ARG A 205 4.08 -14.45 -22.13
C ARG A 205 5.27 -13.72 -21.56
N ARG A 206 5.73 -14.05 -20.34
CA ARG A 206 6.84 -13.43 -19.63
C ARG A 206 6.72 -11.89 -19.57
N LEU A 207 5.49 -11.40 -19.37
CA LEU A 207 5.26 -9.97 -19.25
C LEU A 207 6.01 -9.40 -18.04
N PRO A 208 6.68 -8.25 -18.17
CA PRO A 208 7.49 -7.71 -17.10
C PRO A 208 6.64 -7.32 -15.89
N VAL A 209 7.10 -7.74 -14.72
CA VAL A 209 6.52 -7.39 -13.43
C VAL A 209 7.53 -6.61 -12.62
N ALA A 210 7.16 -5.42 -12.19
CA ALA A 210 7.93 -4.62 -11.25
C ALA A 210 7.26 -4.62 -9.88
N TYR A 211 7.98 -5.07 -8.85
CA TYR A 211 7.57 -4.92 -7.47
C TYR A 211 8.21 -3.69 -6.85
N GLY A 212 7.37 -2.71 -6.44
CA GLY A 212 7.75 -1.45 -5.82
C GLY A 212 8.02 -1.57 -4.32
N TYR A 213 8.78 -2.58 -3.90
CA TYR A 213 9.31 -2.70 -2.55
C TYR A 213 10.80 -3.07 -2.57
N SER A 214 11.49 -2.83 -1.46
CA SER A 214 12.94 -3.02 -1.35
C SER A 214 13.34 -4.50 -1.29
N PRO A 215 14.32 -4.95 -2.10
CA PRO A 215 14.90 -6.27 -1.96
C PRO A 215 15.68 -6.45 -0.64
N ALA A 216 16.06 -5.35 0.04
CA ALA A 216 16.62 -5.40 1.37
C ALA A 216 15.60 -5.72 2.46
N VAL A 217 14.31 -5.42 2.19
CA VAL A 217 13.17 -5.71 3.08
C VAL A 217 12.60 -7.10 2.82
N LEU A 218 12.37 -7.43 1.56
CA LEU A 218 11.85 -8.73 1.15
C LEU A 218 12.58 -9.17 -0.13
N PRO A 219 13.57 -10.08 -0.02
CA PRO A 219 14.33 -10.57 -1.17
C PRO A 219 13.42 -11.25 -2.20
N ARG A 220 13.80 -11.14 -3.48
CA ARG A 220 13.12 -11.83 -4.58
C ARG A 220 13.17 -13.35 -4.36
N PRO A 221 12.01 -14.06 -4.34
CA PRO A 221 11.98 -15.52 -4.26
C PRO A 221 12.67 -16.19 -5.44
N ARG A 222 13.40 -17.26 -5.17
CA ARG A 222 14.13 -18.03 -6.21
C ARG A 222 13.20 -18.67 -7.24
N LEU A 223 11.96 -19.01 -6.85
CA LEU A 223 10.98 -19.65 -7.73
C LEU A 223 10.34 -18.68 -8.74
N TRP A 224 10.50 -17.38 -8.59
CA TRP A 224 9.94 -16.43 -9.54
C TRP A 224 10.74 -16.42 -10.84
N GLY A 225 10.01 -16.39 -11.98
CA GLY A 225 10.61 -16.27 -13.31
C GLY A 225 11.42 -14.98 -13.47
N GLU A 226 12.36 -14.96 -14.39
CA GLU A 226 13.29 -13.83 -14.60
C GLU A 226 12.58 -12.51 -14.96
N TRP A 227 11.35 -12.58 -15.48
CA TRP A 227 10.51 -11.42 -15.81
C TRP A 227 9.90 -10.72 -14.59
N ILE A 228 10.04 -11.31 -13.38
CA ILE A 228 9.54 -10.72 -12.13
C ILE A 228 10.71 -10.06 -11.39
N HIS A 229 10.65 -8.75 -11.22
CA HIS A 229 11.70 -7.93 -10.65
C HIS A 229 11.25 -7.25 -9.36
N VAL A 230 12.08 -7.33 -8.31
CA VAL A 230 11.96 -6.53 -7.10
C VAL A 230 12.90 -5.34 -7.27
N VAL A 231 12.36 -4.16 -7.57
CA VAL A 231 13.14 -3.03 -8.07
C VAL A 231 13.52 -1.99 -7.01
N GLY A 232 12.88 -2.03 -5.84
CA GLY A 232 12.98 -1.01 -4.81
C GLY A 232 11.71 -0.17 -4.71
N TYR A 233 11.58 0.59 -3.63
CA TYR A 233 10.40 1.43 -3.41
C TYR A 233 10.30 2.58 -4.43
N TRP A 234 9.08 2.99 -4.73
CA TRP A 234 8.78 4.14 -5.60
C TRP A 234 8.42 5.32 -4.72
N PHE A 235 9.45 6.03 -4.26
CA PHE A 235 9.27 7.26 -3.52
C PHE A 235 9.09 8.44 -4.47
N LEU A 236 8.09 9.24 -4.19
CA LEU A 236 7.87 10.51 -4.85
C LEU A 236 8.66 11.56 -4.07
N PRO A 237 9.60 12.27 -4.69
CA PRO A 237 10.18 13.44 -4.06
C PRO A 237 9.06 14.44 -3.77
N GLU A 238 8.89 14.82 -2.51
CA GLU A 238 7.93 15.85 -2.16
C GLU A 238 8.56 17.23 -2.37
N ALA A 239 7.74 18.17 -2.82
CA ALA A 239 8.14 19.57 -2.92
C ALA A 239 8.57 20.10 -1.54
N GLU A 240 9.37 21.15 -1.51
CA GLU A 240 9.77 21.81 -0.26
C GLU A 240 8.53 22.10 0.60
N TRP A 241 8.44 21.38 1.72
CA TRP A 241 7.37 21.55 2.69
C TRP A 241 7.89 22.35 3.89
N THR A 242 7.21 23.45 4.16
CA THR A 242 7.53 24.26 5.35
C THR A 242 6.63 23.82 6.50
N PRO A 243 7.19 23.35 7.62
CA PRO A 243 6.40 22.96 8.78
C PRO A 243 5.71 24.18 9.41
N PRO A 244 4.53 24.00 10.01
CA PRO A 244 3.97 25.02 10.89
C PRO A 244 4.97 25.39 11.99
N ALA A 245 5.10 26.67 12.32
CA ALA A 245 6.05 27.15 13.34
C ALA A 245 5.87 26.39 14.67
N ALA A 246 4.62 26.19 15.10
CA ALA A 246 4.30 25.44 16.32
C ALA A 246 4.82 23.99 16.30
N LEU A 247 4.84 23.32 15.14
CA LEU A 247 5.43 21.98 15.00
C LEU A 247 6.96 22.06 15.13
N ALA A 248 7.58 23.05 14.49
CA ALA A 248 9.04 23.25 14.59
C ALA A 248 9.47 23.51 16.03
N ASP A 249 8.75 24.39 16.75
CA ASP A 249 8.98 24.70 18.16
C ASP A 249 8.77 23.45 19.03
N PHE A 250 7.70 22.70 18.80
CA PHE A 250 7.46 21.43 19.49
C PHE A 250 8.62 20.45 19.28
N LEU A 251 9.10 20.26 18.06
CA LEU A 251 10.22 19.34 17.79
C LEU A 251 11.53 19.80 18.46
N ALA A 252 11.79 21.11 18.50
CA ALA A 252 12.98 21.68 19.10
C ALA A 252 12.97 21.65 20.65
N ALA A 253 11.79 21.56 21.26
CA ALA A 253 11.61 21.66 22.73
C ALA A 253 12.02 20.40 23.50
N GLY A 254 12.53 19.34 22.88
CA GLY A 254 12.96 18.12 23.60
C GLY A 254 13.37 16.98 22.69
N GLU A 255 13.48 15.79 23.29
CA GLU A 255 13.85 14.55 22.59
C GLU A 255 12.90 14.24 21.42
N PRO A 256 13.40 13.54 20.38
CA PRO A 256 12.58 13.16 19.23
C PRO A 256 11.29 12.45 19.65
N PRO A 257 10.11 12.93 19.21
CA PRO A 257 8.84 12.34 19.59
C PRO A 257 8.55 11.03 18.83
N VAL A 258 7.54 10.30 19.29
CA VAL A 258 6.97 9.14 18.58
C VAL A 258 5.92 9.63 17.58
N TYR A 259 5.97 9.15 16.35
CA TYR A 259 4.88 9.33 15.38
C TYR A 259 3.72 8.39 15.70
N VAL A 260 2.50 8.90 15.65
CA VAL A 260 1.29 8.08 15.70
C VAL A 260 0.37 8.45 14.54
N GLY A 261 0.06 7.48 13.67
CA GLY A 261 -0.85 7.73 12.56
C GLY A 261 -1.34 6.45 11.88
N PHE A 262 -2.64 6.33 11.71
CA PHE A 262 -3.27 5.14 11.11
C PHE A 262 -3.76 5.40 9.67
N GLY A 263 -3.39 6.53 9.08
CA GLY A 263 -3.70 6.87 7.68
C GLY A 263 -5.20 6.96 7.44
N SER A 264 -5.66 6.30 6.38
CA SER A 264 -7.09 6.23 6.02
C SER A 264 -7.89 5.22 6.85
N MET A 265 -7.29 4.60 7.87
CA MET A 265 -7.96 3.56 8.66
C MET A 265 -8.83 4.18 9.73
N ALA A 266 -10.13 3.84 9.71
CA ALA A 266 -11.06 4.15 10.77
C ALA A 266 -11.24 2.94 11.70
N ASP A 267 -11.15 3.17 13.00
CA ASP A 267 -11.59 2.19 13.98
C ASP A 267 -13.12 2.21 14.12
N ARG A 268 -13.72 1.10 14.59
CA ARG A 268 -15.13 1.08 15.02
C ARG A 268 -15.37 2.03 16.18
N ASP A 269 -14.38 2.19 17.05
CA ASP A 269 -14.41 3.05 18.22
C ASP A 269 -13.13 3.91 18.25
N PRO A 270 -13.11 5.03 17.47
CA PRO A 270 -11.96 5.90 17.37
C PRO A 270 -11.59 6.54 18.72
N GLU A 271 -12.57 6.87 19.55
CA GLU A 271 -12.36 7.51 20.85
C GLU A 271 -11.66 6.56 21.83
N ARG A 272 -12.09 5.30 21.88
CA ARG A 272 -11.41 4.27 22.66
C ARG A 272 -9.97 4.07 22.21
N LEU A 273 -9.73 4.02 20.90
CA LEU A 273 -8.37 3.89 20.35
C LEU A 273 -7.51 5.09 20.74
N ALA A 274 -8.07 6.30 20.64
CA ALA A 274 -7.42 7.52 21.08
C ALA A 274 -7.04 7.47 22.56
N GLY A 275 -7.96 7.08 23.43
CA GLY A 275 -7.71 6.94 24.86
C GLY A 275 -6.59 5.93 25.17
N ILE A 276 -6.58 4.78 24.51
CA ILE A 276 -5.50 3.77 24.66
C ILE A 276 -4.16 4.35 24.25
N VAL A 277 -4.11 5.08 23.12
CA VAL A 277 -2.85 5.69 22.62
C VAL A 277 -2.33 6.76 23.58
N LEU A 278 -3.20 7.67 24.04
CA LEU A 278 -2.80 8.72 24.97
C LEU A 278 -2.30 8.15 26.30
N GLU A 279 -3.01 7.18 26.85
CA GLU A 279 -2.59 6.50 28.09
C GLU A 279 -1.25 5.77 27.89
N ALA A 280 -1.02 5.15 26.73
CA ALA A 280 0.25 4.50 26.42
C ALA A 280 1.40 5.49 26.31
N LEU A 281 1.19 6.67 25.70
CA LEU A 281 2.17 7.74 25.61
C LEU A 281 2.54 8.26 27.01
N VAL A 282 1.55 8.50 27.87
CA VAL A 282 1.78 8.90 29.28
C VAL A 282 2.59 7.83 30.02
N ARG A 283 2.20 6.56 29.93
CA ARG A 283 2.90 5.44 30.60
C ARG A 283 4.33 5.25 30.10
N SER A 284 4.58 5.47 28.82
CA SER A 284 5.92 5.35 28.23
C SER A 284 6.80 6.58 28.48
N GLY A 285 6.23 7.70 28.93
CA GLY A 285 6.90 8.99 29.11
C GLY A 285 7.39 9.60 27.79
N GLN A 286 6.75 9.25 26.66
CA GLN A 286 7.18 9.70 25.34
C GLN A 286 6.33 10.87 24.84
N ARG A 287 7.00 11.85 24.20
CA ARG A 287 6.35 12.88 23.39
C ARG A 287 5.86 12.26 22.08
N ALA A 288 4.82 12.83 21.50
CA ALA A 288 4.29 12.31 20.24
C ALA A 288 3.87 13.43 19.26
N VAL A 289 4.02 13.15 17.95
CA VAL A 289 3.28 13.82 16.87
C VAL A 289 2.19 12.87 16.40
N MET A 290 0.94 13.28 16.53
CA MET A 290 -0.22 12.44 16.23
C MET A 290 -0.97 12.97 15.01
N LEU A 291 -1.04 12.18 13.92
CA LEU A 291 -1.81 12.55 12.74
C LEU A 291 -3.31 12.33 12.99
N THR A 292 -4.08 13.39 12.71
CA THR A 292 -5.55 13.41 12.86
C THR A 292 -6.28 13.28 11.53
N GLY A 293 -5.58 12.98 10.43
CA GLY A 293 -6.12 12.89 9.08
C GLY A 293 -7.16 11.78 8.89
N TRP A 294 -7.41 11.40 7.67
CA TRP A 294 -8.38 10.43 7.16
C TRP A 294 -8.65 9.23 8.09
N GLY A 295 -9.77 9.22 8.82
CA GLY A 295 -10.09 8.19 9.81
C GLY A 295 -9.14 8.14 11.01
N GLY A 296 -8.29 9.17 11.17
CA GLY A 296 -7.33 9.28 12.26
C GLY A 296 -7.95 9.62 13.60
N LEU A 297 -7.12 9.61 14.64
CA LEU A 297 -7.50 9.96 16.00
C LEU A 297 -7.81 11.46 16.09
N LYS A 298 -8.93 11.80 16.73
CA LYS A 298 -9.31 13.18 17.06
C LYS A 298 -9.59 13.27 18.57
N PRO A 299 -8.56 13.29 19.43
CA PRO A 299 -8.78 13.45 20.85
C PRO A 299 -9.27 14.86 21.18
N ALA A 300 -10.22 14.97 22.09
CA ALA A 300 -10.81 16.24 22.49
C ALA A 300 -9.82 17.11 23.29
N ASP A 301 -9.03 16.47 24.18
CA ASP A 301 -8.03 17.14 25.02
C ASP A 301 -6.70 16.39 24.91
N LEU A 302 -5.67 17.07 24.43
CA LEU A 302 -4.32 16.54 24.30
C LEU A 302 -3.40 17.11 25.37
N PRO A 303 -2.56 16.29 26.00
CA PRO A 303 -1.49 16.81 26.87
C PRO A 303 -0.44 17.55 26.04
N ASP A 304 0.28 18.50 26.68
CA ASP A 304 1.36 19.30 26.04
C ASP A 304 2.46 18.44 25.41
N THR A 305 2.55 17.18 25.79
CA THR A 305 3.50 16.21 25.23
C THR A 305 3.06 15.62 23.88
N VAL A 306 1.85 15.92 23.41
CA VAL A 306 1.29 15.40 22.16
C VAL A 306 0.91 16.54 21.21
N PHE A 307 1.55 16.60 20.06
CA PHE A 307 1.26 17.58 19.02
C PHE A 307 0.32 16.99 17.95
N PRO A 308 -0.92 17.54 17.78
CA PRO A 308 -1.80 17.11 16.71
C PRO A 308 -1.40 17.71 15.37
N LEU A 309 -1.45 16.92 14.30
CA LEU A 309 -1.13 17.36 12.96
C LEU A 309 -2.10 16.72 11.96
N GLU A 310 -2.67 17.51 11.05
CA GLU A 310 -3.60 16.95 10.06
C GLU A 310 -2.89 16.09 9.01
N SER A 311 -1.77 16.58 8.52
CA SER A 311 -0.94 15.86 7.55
C SER A 311 0.49 16.41 7.56
N ALA A 312 1.44 15.57 7.21
CA ALA A 312 2.82 15.97 6.92
C ALA A 312 3.44 14.98 5.91
N PRO A 313 4.39 15.45 5.09
CA PRO A 313 5.25 14.58 4.32
C PRO A 313 6.03 13.63 5.22
N HIS A 314 5.91 12.32 4.97
CA HIS A 314 6.61 11.33 5.79
C HIS A 314 8.13 11.41 5.65
N ASP A 315 8.64 11.80 4.48
CA ASP A 315 10.08 11.97 4.22
C ASP A 315 10.67 13.16 5.01
N TRP A 316 9.86 14.20 5.29
CA TRP A 316 10.24 15.28 6.18
C TRP A 316 10.08 14.89 7.66
N LEU A 317 8.96 14.26 8.02
CA LEU A 317 8.58 14.02 9.41
C LEU A 317 9.36 12.85 10.04
N PHE A 318 9.41 11.69 9.39
CA PHE A 318 9.96 10.47 9.99
C PHE A 318 11.44 10.54 10.40
N PRO A 319 12.36 11.21 9.66
CA PRO A 319 13.74 11.37 10.13
C PRO A 319 13.89 12.08 11.46
N ARG A 320 12.81 12.76 11.93
CA ARG A 320 12.76 13.52 13.20
C ARG A 320 12.05 12.76 14.32
N MET A 321 11.65 11.50 14.08
CA MET A 321 10.90 10.68 15.02
C MET A 321 11.81 9.63 15.69
N ALA A 322 11.51 9.29 16.95
CA ALA A 322 12.18 8.21 17.67
C ALA A 322 11.66 6.83 17.27
N ALA A 323 10.38 6.71 16.99
CA ALA A 323 9.68 5.50 16.54
C ALA A 323 8.39 5.89 15.80
N ALA A 324 7.81 4.97 15.03
CA ALA A 324 6.56 5.18 14.32
C ALA A 324 5.51 4.12 14.68
N VAL A 325 4.38 4.56 15.26
CA VAL A 325 3.18 3.73 15.48
C VAL A 325 2.25 3.94 14.29
N HIS A 326 2.01 2.87 13.53
CA HIS A 326 1.19 2.96 12.31
C HIS A 326 0.45 1.66 11.99
N HIS A 327 -0.47 1.74 11.02
CA HIS A 327 -1.30 0.58 10.63
C HIS A 327 -0.55 -0.50 9.84
N GLY A 328 0.64 -0.24 9.31
CA GLY A 328 1.41 -1.23 8.53
C GLY A 328 1.12 -1.26 7.03
N GLY A 329 0.46 -0.26 6.47
CA GLY A 329 0.31 -0.13 5.02
C GLY A 329 1.67 0.00 4.32
N ALA A 330 1.79 -0.54 3.08
CA ALA A 330 3.05 -0.62 2.35
C ALA A 330 3.79 0.73 2.25
N GLY A 331 3.09 1.84 1.96
CA GLY A 331 3.68 3.17 1.83
C GLY A 331 4.23 3.73 3.14
N THR A 332 3.44 3.69 4.22
CA THR A 332 3.88 4.18 5.54
C THR A 332 5.04 3.34 6.09
N THR A 333 4.96 2.01 5.92
CA THR A 333 6.05 1.10 6.28
C THR A 333 7.32 1.43 5.50
N ALA A 334 7.22 1.64 4.19
CA ALA A 334 8.35 2.03 3.34
C ALA A 334 9.01 3.34 3.82
N SER A 335 8.19 4.35 4.14
CA SER A 335 8.68 5.65 4.61
C SER A 335 9.40 5.55 5.95
N ALA A 336 8.85 4.79 6.92
CA ALA A 336 9.49 4.56 8.21
C ALA A 336 10.83 3.82 8.06
N LEU A 337 10.86 2.78 7.22
CA LEU A 337 12.08 2.03 6.95
C LEU A 337 13.14 2.88 6.24
N ARG A 338 12.76 3.70 5.24
CA ARG A 338 13.67 4.64 4.56
C ARG A 338 14.27 5.66 5.50
N ALA A 339 13.46 6.15 6.45
CA ALA A 339 13.93 7.08 7.48
C ALA A 339 14.84 6.42 8.53
N GLY A 340 14.89 5.10 8.59
CA GLY A 340 15.65 4.35 9.58
C GLY A 340 15.01 4.37 10.96
N VAL A 341 13.69 4.44 11.02
CA VAL A 341 12.89 4.59 12.25
C VAL A 341 12.24 3.25 12.61
N PRO A 342 12.37 2.75 13.85
CA PRO A 342 11.67 1.56 14.32
C PRO A 342 10.15 1.69 14.19
N SER A 343 9.49 0.62 13.76
CA SER A 343 8.05 0.59 13.51
C SER A 343 7.29 -0.22 14.55
N ILE A 344 6.14 0.30 15.02
CA ILE A 344 5.18 -0.41 15.85
C ILE A 344 3.91 -0.55 15.03
N VAL A 345 3.61 -1.79 14.59
CA VAL A 345 2.53 -2.02 13.63
C VAL A 345 1.27 -2.52 14.33
N LEU A 346 0.17 -1.75 14.16
CA LEU A 346 -1.20 -2.09 14.54
C LEU A 346 -2.02 -2.37 13.27
N PRO A 347 -2.09 -3.60 12.78
CA PRO A 347 -2.74 -3.89 11.52
C PRO A 347 -4.27 -3.94 11.67
N PHE A 348 -4.98 -3.43 10.66
CA PHE A 348 -6.43 -3.44 10.56
C PHE A 348 -6.91 -4.50 9.56
N PHE A 349 -6.35 -4.52 8.34
CA PHE A 349 -6.74 -5.48 7.29
C PHE A 349 -5.64 -5.68 6.23
N GLY A 350 -5.86 -6.65 5.34
CA GLY A 350 -5.06 -6.87 4.12
C GLY A 350 -3.59 -7.15 4.38
N ASP A 351 -2.75 -6.53 3.59
CA ASP A 351 -1.29 -6.68 3.60
C ASP A 351 -0.59 -6.09 4.83
N GLN A 352 -1.31 -5.31 5.66
CA GLN A 352 -0.76 -4.71 6.87
C GLN A 352 -0.23 -5.76 7.86
N PHE A 353 -0.91 -6.90 7.98
CA PHE A 353 -0.46 -8.02 8.80
C PHE A 353 0.86 -8.61 8.29
N PHE A 354 0.99 -8.72 6.98
CA PHE A 354 2.20 -9.23 6.33
C PHE A 354 3.38 -8.28 6.57
N TRP A 355 3.23 -7.00 6.27
CA TRP A 355 4.29 -6.02 6.47
C TRP A 355 4.70 -5.88 7.94
N GLY A 356 3.73 -5.94 8.87
CA GLY A 356 4.01 -5.97 10.31
C GLY A 356 4.88 -7.15 10.71
N GLN A 357 4.62 -8.34 10.18
CA GLN A 357 5.44 -9.52 10.43
C GLN A 357 6.83 -9.42 9.75
N VAL A 358 6.91 -8.81 8.57
CA VAL A 358 8.19 -8.58 7.88
C VAL A 358 9.09 -7.65 8.70
N VAL A 359 8.62 -6.49 9.15
CA VAL A 359 9.44 -5.56 9.96
C VAL A 359 9.84 -6.17 11.30
N THR A 360 9.00 -7.03 11.89
CA THR A 360 9.33 -7.79 13.10
C THR A 360 10.47 -8.78 12.83
N ARG A 361 10.39 -9.52 11.71
CA ARG A 361 11.45 -10.49 11.32
C ARG A 361 12.77 -9.80 11.01
N LEU A 362 12.75 -8.59 10.47
CA LEU A 362 13.93 -7.77 10.23
C LEU A 362 14.54 -7.20 11.53
N GLY A 363 13.87 -7.35 12.66
CA GLY A 363 14.31 -6.84 13.96
C GLY A 363 14.28 -5.32 14.07
N VAL A 364 13.42 -4.65 13.28
CA VAL A 364 13.17 -3.20 13.30
C VAL A 364 11.80 -2.85 13.88
N SER A 365 11.18 -3.81 14.56
CA SER A 365 9.91 -3.70 15.27
C SER A 365 9.91 -4.60 16.49
N PRO A 366 9.32 -4.21 17.62
CA PRO A 366 9.18 -5.09 18.79
C PRO A 366 8.20 -6.24 18.55
N GLY A 367 7.35 -6.13 17.53
CA GLY A 367 6.34 -7.13 17.18
C GLY A 367 5.12 -6.51 16.49
N VAL A 368 4.18 -7.37 16.10
CA VAL A 368 2.86 -6.95 15.61
C VAL A 368 1.90 -6.87 16.80
N LEU A 369 1.32 -5.70 17.04
CA LEU A 369 0.33 -5.53 18.10
C LEU A 369 -1.08 -5.70 17.52
N TYR A 370 -1.65 -6.89 17.67
CA TYR A 370 -3.00 -7.18 17.17
C TYR A 370 -4.07 -6.47 17.99
N ARG A 371 -5.13 -6.00 17.33
CA ARG A 371 -6.23 -5.25 17.98
C ARG A 371 -6.83 -5.94 19.23
N ARG A 372 -6.98 -7.26 19.21
CA ARG A 372 -7.46 -8.04 20.35
C ARG A 372 -6.54 -7.98 21.57
N GLU A 373 -5.30 -7.64 21.37
CA GLU A 373 -4.24 -7.58 22.37
C GLU A 373 -3.92 -6.15 22.78
N LEU A 374 -4.53 -5.18 22.06
CA LEU A 374 -4.26 -3.75 22.24
C LEU A 374 -4.85 -3.27 23.56
N ASN A 375 -3.97 -2.79 24.42
CA ASN A 375 -4.24 -2.01 25.60
C ASN A 375 -3.09 -1.03 25.85
N ALA A 376 -3.30 -0.06 26.72
CA ALA A 376 -2.31 1.00 26.96
C ALA A 376 -0.97 0.47 27.50
N GLY A 377 -0.99 -0.55 28.36
CA GLY A 377 0.24 -1.14 28.89
C GLY A 377 1.09 -1.77 27.80
N ARG A 378 0.50 -2.67 26.98
CA ARG A 378 1.25 -3.31 25.89
C ARG A 378 1.76 -2.34 24.83
N LEU A 379 0.95 -1.30 24.49
CA LEU A 379 1.41 -0.29 23.56
C LEU A 379 2.55 0.52 24.15
N ALA A 380 2.49 0.88 25.44
CA ALA A 380 3.58 1.55 26.15
C ALA A 380 4.87 0.71 26.14
N ASP A 381 4.77 -0.60 26.39
CA ASP A 381 5.90 -1.53 26.37
C ASP A 381 6.55 -1.56 24.97
N TYR A 382 5.72 -1.59 23.90
CA TYR A 382 6.19 -1.58 22.51
C TYR A 382 6.86 -0.24 22.15
N ILE A 383 6.29 0.88 22.60
CA ILE A 383 6.88 2.21 22.43
C ILE A 383 8.25 2.29 23.14
N CYS A 384 8.30 1.86 24.41
CA CYS A 384 9.55 1.80 25.15
C CYS A 384 10.61 0.93 24.49
N ALA A 385 10.22 -0.26 23.99
CA ALA A 385 11.13 -1.17 23.30
C ALA A 385 11.65 -0.55 21.99
N ALA A 386 10.79 0.09 21.19
CA ALA A 386 11.19 0.72 19.94
C ALA A 386 12.13 1.92 20.14
N VAL A 387 11.88 2.75 21.19
CA VAL A 387 12.68 3.94 21.47
C VAL A 387 14.00 3.60 22.17
N LYS A 388 13.99 2.65 23.12
CA LYS A 388 15.13 2.41 24.02
C LYS A 388 16.04 1.27 23.58
N ASN A 389 15.63 0.39 22.65
CA ASN A 389 16.45 -0.74 22.20
C ASN A 389 17.51 -0.26 21.17
N PRO A 390 18.80 -0.21 21.54
CA PRO A 390 19.84 0.31 20.65
C PRO A 390 20.04 -0.57 19.40
N ASP A 391 19.94 -1.90 19.54
CA ASP A 391 20.13 -2.83 18.44
C ASP A 391 18.99 -2.72 17.38
N MET A 392 17.77 -2.47 17.84
CA MET A 392 16.64 -2.24 16.94
C MET A 392 16.84 -0.94 16.16
N ARG A 393 17.26 0.12 16.80
CA ARG A 393 17.56 1.40 16.16
C ARG A 393 18.70 1.29 15.15
N LEU A 394 19.80 0.64 15.52
CA LEU A 394 20.93 0.41 14.60
C LEU A 394 20.50 -0.41 13.37
N ARG A 395 19.71 -1.48 13.55
CA ARG A 395 19.17 -2.24 12.42
C ARG A 395 18.25 -1.40 11.54
N ALA A 396 17.39 -0.57 12.11
CA ALA A 396 16.52 0.32 11.36
C ALA A 396 17.32 1.35 10.54
N GLN A 397 18.33 1.96 11.14
CA GLN A 397 19.23 2.92 10.48
C GLN A 397 19.98 2.26 9.31
N ALA A 398 20.63 1.13 9.54
CA ALA A 398 21.37 0.39 8.50
C ALA A 398 20.46 -0.04 7.34
N LEU A 399 19.22 -0.47 7.64
CA LEU A 399 18.23 -0.79 6.62
C LEU A 399 17.81 0.46 5.83
N GLY A 400 17.57 1.57 6.52
CA GLY A 400 17.22 2.85 5.91
C GLY A 400 18.31 3.36 4.96
N GLU A 401 19.59 3.23 5.32
CA GLU A 401 20.72 3.57 4.45
C GLU A 401 20.70 2.75 3.15
N ARG A 402 20.49 1.45 3.26
CA ARG A 402 20.37 0.58 2.07
C ARG A 402 19.21 0.98 1.17
N ILE A 403 18.03 1.28 1.75
CA ILE A 403 16.83 1.68 1.01
C ILE A 403 17.06 3.03 0.30
N ARG A 404 17.74 3.98 0.93
CA ARG A 404 18.03 5.30 0.31
C ARG A 404 18.95 5.21 -0.90
N LEU A 405 19.78 4.17 -0.99
CA LEU A 405 20.65 3.92 -2.15
C LEU A 405 19.93 3.23 -3.30
N GLU A 406 18.68 2.80 -3.11
CA GLU A 406 17.89 2.15 -4.16
C GLU A 406 17.32 3.18 -5.14
N ALA A 407 17.37 2.86 -6.42
CA ALA A 407 16.79 3.66 -7.49
C ALA A 407 15.53 2.96 -8.04
N GLY A 408 14.52 2.71 -7.19
CA GLY A 408 13.37 1.86 -7.51
C GLY A 408 12.59 2.35 -8.74
N VAL A 409 12.28 3.65 -8.81
CA VAL A 409 11.60 4.25 -9.97
C VAL A 409 12.42 4.06 -11.24
N ASN A 410 13.71 4.43 -11.23
CA ASN A 410 14.57 4.34 -12.41
C ASN A 410 14.71 2.89 -12.90
N ARG A 411 14.81 1.91 -11.99
CA ARG A 411 14.86 0.49 -12.35
C ARG A 411 13.56 0.00 -12.97
N ALA A 412 12.40 0.42 -12.45
CA ALA A 412 11.10 0.10 -13.04
C ALA A 412 10.94 0.72 -14.43
N VAL A 413 11.28 2.00 -14.57
CA VAL A 413 11.26 2.69 -15.88
C VAL A 413 12.14 1.99 -16.90
N ALA A 414 13.40 1.69 -16.56
CA ALA A 414 14.32 1.00 -17.45
C ALA A 414 13.84 -0.42 -17.83
N LEU A 415 13.16 -1.13 -16.91
CA LEU A 415 12.53 -2.42 -17.20
C LEU A 415 11.45 -2.28 -18.26
N PHE A 416 10.52 -1.33 -18.07
CA PHE A 416 9.38 -1.12 -18.97
C PHE A 416 9.82 -0.55 -20.33
N GLN A 417 10.79 0.36 -20.35
CA GLN A 417 11.36 0.86 -21.61
C GLN A 417 11.94 -0.27 -22.47
N ARG A 418 12.78 -1.13 -21.89
CA ARG A 418 13.35 -2.27 -22.61
C ARG A 418 12.27 -3.17 -23.21
N TYR A 419 11.22 -3.44 -22.46
CA TYR A 419 10.13 -4.31 -22.92
C TYR A 419 9.30 -3.66 -24.05
N LEU A 420 9.08 -2.35 -23.99
CA LEU A 420 8.28 -1.64 -25.00
C LEU A 420 9.05 -1.33 -26.29
N GLN A 421 10.37 -1.48 -26.29
CA GLN A 421 11.24 -1.28 -27.45
C GLN A 421 11.55 -2.57 -28.22
N THR A 422 11.23 -3.73 -27.63
CA THR A 422 11.35 -5.06 -28.28
C THR A 422 10.07 -5.44 -29.01
#